data_b8d0b66e8acbce5d9a93474b09e093a3
#
_entry.id   b8d0b66e8acbce5d9a93474b09e093a3
#
_cell.length_a   1.000
_cell.length_b   1.000
_cell.length_c   1.000
_cell.angle_alpha   90.00
_cell.angle_beta   90.00
_cell.angle_gamma   90.00
#
_symmetry.space_group_name_H-M   'P 1'
#
loop_
_entity.id
_entity.type
_entity.pdbx_description
1 polymer ?
#
loop_
_entity_poly.entity_id
_entity_poly.type
_entity_poly.pdbx_seq_one_letter_code
_entity_poly.pdbx_strand_id
1 'polypeptide(L)'
;MTLKAIPAEERPRERLLRDGIDSLSLAELIAIVLSSGTRGKSVLSLSEELIVRFGSLEYLLDASVIELMELKGIGLAKAIQLKAVFGIALKCRRPQSLKKYSIQSVEEAYLLAKGEIGHYSQEILLVILRDVRGFLIHREQVAVGTLSQVLIHPREVFYPAVRYKAHSMILA
;
A
#
# COMPACT_ATOMS: atom_id res chain seq x y z
N MET A 1 27.62 14.75 -6.33
CA MET A 1 27.21 14.66 -7.74
C MET A 1 25.85 15.35 -7.87
N THR A 2 25.64 16.31 -8.75
CA THR A 2 24.34 16.96 -8.92
C THR A 2 23.49 16.13 -9.88
N LEU A 3 22.16 16.12 -9.73
CA LEU A 3 21.26 15.43 -10.71
C LEU A 3 21.49 15.88 -12.15
N LYS A 4 22.01 17.08 -12.37
CA LYS A 4 22.37 17.59 -13.70
C LYS A 4 23.57 16.85 -14.34
N ALA A 5 24.38 16.14 -13.56
CA ALA A 5 25.50 15.34 -14.05
C ALA A 5 25.05 13.92 -14.52
N ILE A 6 23.80 13.54 -14.24
CA ILE A 6 23.19 12.29 -14.70
C ILE A 6 22.53 12.58 -16.06
N PRO A 7 22.73 11.72 -17.09
CA PRO A 7 22.00 11.83 -18.35
C PRO A 7 20.50 12.00 -18.10
N ALA A 8 19.84 12.81 -18.93
CA ALA A 8 18.43 13.13 -18.69
C ALA A 8 17.58 11.86 -18.54
N GLU A 9 17.80 10.89 -19.42
CA GLU A 9 17.06 9.62 -19.47
C GLU A 9 17.25 8.73 -18.23
N GLU A 10 18.34 8.92 -17.47
CA GLU A 10 18.68 8.16 -16.27
C GLU A 10 18.22 8.85 -14.96
N ARG A 11 17.59 10.01 -15.06
CA ARG A 11 17.10 10.72 -13.88
C ARG A 11 15.86 10.01 -13.31
N PRO A 12 15.68 10.02 -11.99
CA PRO A 12 14.58 9.28 -11.34
C PRO A 12 13.19 9.61 -11.89
N ARG A 13 12.91 10.85 -12.27
CA ARG A 13 11.60 11.24 -12.81
C ARG A 13 11.36 10.68 -14.20
N GLU A 14 12.36 10.73 -15.05
CA GLU A 14 12.31 10.21 -16.42
C GLU A 14 12.24 8.68 -16.42
N ARG A 15 12.97 8.03 -15.51
CA ARG A 15 12.87 6.58 -15.31
C ARG A 15 11.50 6.18 -14.78
N LEU A 16 10.93 6.93 -13.85
CA LEU A 16 9.57 6.69 -13.37
C LEU A 16 8.54 6.70 -14.50
N LEU A 17 8.66 7.68 -15.42
CA LEU A 17 7.75 7.82 -16.56
C LEU A 17 7.93 6.71 -17.60
N ARG A 18 9.16 6.27 -17.86
CA ARG A 18 9.48 5.27 -18.86
C ARG A 18 9.26 3.84 -18.37
N ASP A 19 9.76 3.53 -17.18
CA ASP A 19 9.93 2.17 -16.68
C ASP A 19 9.00 1.83 -15.51
N GLY A 20 8.27 2.82 -14.99
CA GLY A 20 7.35 2.65 -13.86
C GLY A 20 8.02 2.66 -12.48
N ILE A 21 7.19 2.56 -11.43
CA ILE A 21 7.62 2.73 -10.03
C ILE A 21 8.58 1.64 -9.56
N ASP A 22 8.41 0.42 -10.04
CA ASP A 22 9.19 -0.75 -9.63
C ASP A 22 10.65 -0.70 -10.07
N SER A 23 10.97 0.18 -11.03
CA SER A 23 12.33 0.41 -11.51
C SER A 23 13.16 1.30 -10.59
N LEU A 24 12.53 2.00 -9.64
CA LEU A 24 13.19 2.97 -8.78
C LEU A 24 13.51 2.40 -7.40
N SER A 25 14.70 2.75 -6.89
CA SER A 25 15.07 2.52 -5.51
C SER A 25 14.29 3.43 -4.55
N LEU A 26 14.23 3.07 -3.27
CA LEU A 26 13.63 3.90 -2.24
C LEU A 26 14.26 5.30 -2.16
N ALA A 27 15.59 5.40 -2.34
CA ALA A 27 16.31 6.67 -2.37
C ALA A 27 15.86 7.56 -3.53
N GLU A 28 15.65 6.98 -4.70
CA GLU A 28 15.15 7.70 -5.87
C GLU A 28 13.72 8.19 -5.70
N LEU A 29 12.85 7.38 -5.10
CA LEU A 29 11.48 7.78 -4.77
C LEU A 29 11.46 8.95 -3.77
N ILE A 30 12.25 8.87 -2.70
CA ILE A 30 12.41 9.97 -1.74
C ILE A 30 13.00 11.22 -2.43
N ALA A 31 13.96 11.05 -3.34
CA ALA A 31 14.55 12.17 -4.09
C ALA A 31 13.51 12.86 -4.99
N ILE A 32 12.60 12.13 -5.61
CA ILE A 32 11.48 12.71 -6.37
C ILE A 32 10.58 13.55 -5.47
N VAL A 33 10.25 13.03 -4.27
CA VAL A 33 9.43 13.73 -3.28
C VAL A 33 10.11 15.01 -2.81
N LEU A 34 11.39 14.95 -2.42
CA LEU A 34 12.16 16.09 -1.93
C LEU A 34 12.43 17.15 -3.01
N SER A 35 12.41 16.75 -4.29
CA SER A 35 12.59 17.58 -5.48
C SER A 35 13.95 18.27 -5.61
N SER A 36 14.59 18.70 -4.52
CA SER A 36 15.85 19.44 -4.53
C SER A 36 16.78 19.01 -3.39
N GLY A 37 18.08 18.98 -3.68
CA GLY A 37 19.12 18.81 -2.66
C GLY A 37 19.35 20.08 -1.83
N THR A 38 20.58 20.22 -1.38
CA THR A 38 21.07 21.42 -0.66
C THR A 38 22.37 21.90 -1.29
N ARG A 39 22.87 23.05 -0.82
CA ARG A 39 24.18 23.56 -1.27
C ARG A 39 25.26 22.51 -0.97
N GLY A 40 25.88 21.99 -2.01
CA GLY A 40 26.95 20.98 -1.92
C GLY A 40 26.48 19.51 -1.83
N LYS A 41 25.17 19.22 -1.75
CA LYS A 41 24.66 17.85 -1.67
C LYS A 41 23.49 17.65 -2.65
N SER A 42 23.58 16.60 -3.48
CA SER A 42 22.47 16.25 -4.38
C SER A 42 21.26 15.76 -3.61
N VAL A 43 20.08 15.82 -4.23
CA VAL A 43 18.86 15.28 -3.61
C VAL A 43 18.95 13.77 -3.42
N LEU A 44 19.59 13.05 -4.32
CA LEU A 44 19.79 11.60 -4.21
C LEU A 44 20.67 11.26 -3.02
N SER A 45 21.85 11.92 -2.89
CA SER A 45 22.74 11.72 -1.73
C SER A 45 22.07 12.11 -0.40
N LEU A 46 21.18 13.11 -0.42
CA LEU A 46 20.39 13.48 0.75
C LEU A 46 19.38 12.40 1.13
N SER A 47 18.77 11.77 0.14
CA SER A 47 17.81 10.67 0.32
C SER A 47 18.49 9.40 0.83
N GLU A 48 19.67 9.07 0.30
CA GLU A 48 20.50 7.95 0.76
C GLU A 48 20.91 8.13 2.24
N GLU A 49 21.37 9.33 2.60
CA GLU A 49 21.75 9.65 3.98
C GLU A 49 20.55 9.56 4.93
N LEU A 50 19.36 9.97 4.49
CA LEU A 50 18.13 9.82 5.25
C LEU A 50 17.84 8.35 5.54
N ILE A 51 17.94 7.48 4.55
CA ILE A 51 17.72 6.04 4.70
C ILE A 51 18.75 5.42 5.65
N VAL A 52 20.02 5.76 5.46
CA VAL A 52 21.11 5.25 6.31
C VAL A 52 20.93 5.69 7.76
N ARG A 53 20.54 6.94 8.00
CA ARG A 53 20.34 7.48 9.35
C ARG A 53 19.24 6.76 10.13
N PHE A 54 18.13 6.45 9.48
CA PHE A 54 17.00 5.79 10.13
C PHE A 54 17.09 4.25 10.10
N GLY A 55 17.98 3.68 9.29
CA GLY A 55 18.31 2.26 9.23
C GLY A 55 17.24 1.38 8.60
N SER A 56 15.96 1.67 8.77
CA SER A 56 14.86 0.96 8.12
C SER A 56 13.75 1.89 7.66
N LEU A 57 12.92 1.39 6.72
CA LEU A 57 11.76 2.15 6.23
C LEU A 57 10.74 2.37 7.35
N GLU A 58 10.57 1.41 8.25
CA GLU A 58 9.66 1.49 9.38
C GLU A 58 10.01 2.67 10.30
N TYR A 59 11.27 2.76 10.71
CA TYR A 59 11.76 3.88 11.54
C TYR A 59 11.65 5.21 10.81
N LEU A 60 11.92 5.25 9.51
CA LEU A 60 11.77 6.46 8.71
C LEU A 60 10.30 6.92 8.62
N LEU A 61 9.37 6.00 8.46
CA LEU A 61 7.92 6.30 8.41
C LEU A 61 7.42 6.86 9.75
N ASP A 62 7.94 6.35 10.87
CA ASP A 62 7.55 6.76 12.22
C ASP A 62 8.27 8.04 12.70
N ALA A 63 9.41 8.40 12.09
CA ALA A 63 10.20 9.56 12.47
C ALA A 63 9.37 10.84 12.60
N SER A 64 9.58 11.60 13.65
CA SER A 64 8.95 12.90 13.86
C SER A 64 9.52 13.96 12.90
N VAL A 65 8.81 15.09 12.77
CA VAL A 65 9.30 16.25 12.00
C VAL A 65 10.65 16.74 12.56
N ILE A 66 10.81 16.75 13.89
CA ILE A 66 12.02 17.20 14.57
C ILE A 66 13.20 16.30 14.21
N GLU A 67 13.04 14.98 14.32
CA GLU A 67 14.09 14.01 13.97
C GLU A 67 14.51 14.10 12.51
N LEU A 68 13.54 14.30 11.59
CA LEU A 68 13.85 14.52 10.18
C LEU A 68 14.67 15.79 9.95
N MET A 69 14.37 16.87 10.69
CA MET A 69 15.06 18.14 10.58
C MET A 69 16.50 18.12 11.15
N GLU A 70 16.85 17.15 11.98
CA GLU A 70 18.24 16.98 12.44
C GLU A 70 19.21 16.63 11.31
N LEU A 71 18.69 16.12 10.18
CA LEU A 71 19.52 15.87 9.02
C LEU A 71 19.80 17.18 8.28
N LYS A 72 21.08 17.55 8.20
CA LYS A 72 21.50 18.77 7.49
C LYS A 72 21.01 18.74 6.04
N GLY A 73 20.09 19.64 5.71
CA GLY A 73 19.50 19.76 4.40
C GLY A 73 18.02 19.39 4.32
N ILE A 74 17.47 18.87 5.42
CA ILE A 74 16.04 18.70 5.63
C ILE A 74 15.57 19.86 6.54
N GLY A 75 15.04 20.90 5.93
CA GLY A 75 14.35 21.96 6.67
C GLY A 75 12.88 21.61 6.89
N LEU A 76 12.16 22.49 7.60
CA LEU A 76 10.77 22.29 7.98
C LEU A 76 9.87 21.90 6.79
N ALA A 77 10.01 22.59 5.66
CA ALA A 77 9.19 22.31 4.46
C ALA A 77 9.39 20.87 3.94
N LYS A 78 10.64 20.42 3.83
CA LYS A 78 10.96 19.05 3.38
C LYS A 78 10.53 18.00 4.39
N ALA A 79 10.69 18.26 5.68
CA ALA A 79 10.26 17.36 6.75
C ALA A 79 8.73 17.18 6.73
N ILE A 80 7.96 18.25 6.58
CA ILE A 80 6.50 18.20 6.44
C ILE A 80 6.09 17.44 5.18
N GLN A 81 6.75 17.68 4.06
CA GLN A 81 6.48 16.99 2.78
C GLN A 81 6.70 15.47 2.91
N LEU A 82 7.80 15.03 3.52
CA LEU A 82 8.05 13.63 3.82
C LEU A 82 6.98 13.05 4.76
N LYS A 83 6.66 13.74 5.85
CA LYS A 83 5.62 13.27 6.80
C LYS A 83 4.25 13.18 6.16
N ALA A 84 3.90 14.05 5.24
CA ALA A 84 2.65 13.96 4.50
C ALA A 84 2.60 12.69 3.63
N VAL A 85 3.66 12.42 2.87
CA VAL A 85 3.75 11.19 2.04
C VAL A 85 3.75 9.94 2.92
N PHE A 86 4.52 9.91 3.99
CA PHE A 86 4.55 8.81 4.95
C PHE A 86 3.19 8.61 5.62
N GLY A 87 2.52 9.70 6.00
CA GLY A 87 1.17 9.66 6.55
C GLY A 87 0.14 9.05 5.60
N ILE A 88 0.23 9.34 4.30
CA ILE A 88 -0.61 8.71 3.27
C ILE A 88 -0.32 7.20 3.20
N ALA A 89 0.95 6.82 3.13
CA ALA A 89 1.35 5.41 3.08
C ALA A 89 0.88 4.63 4.31
N LEU A 90 1.01 5.21 5.50
CA LEU A 90 0.52 4.62 6.75
C LEU A 90 -1.01 4.51 6.79
N LYS A 91 -1.74 5.50 6.27
CA LYS A 91 -3.21 5.43 6.15
C LYS A 91 -3.65 4.35 5.18
N CYS A 92 -2.93 4.13 4.08
CA CYS A 92 -3.18 3.03 3.15
C CYS A 92 -2.84 1.66 3.76
N ARG A 93 -1.80 1.58 4.61
CA ARG A 93 -1.42 0.35 5.32
C ARG A 93 -2.35 0.03 6.50
N ARG A 94 -2.87 1.05 7.17
CA ARG A 94 -3.93 0.80 8.14
C ARG A 94 -5.08 0.23 7.34
N PRO A 95 -5.51 -1.01 7.62
CA PRO A 95 -6.82 -1.39 7.13
C PRO A 95 -7.70 -0.21 7.53
N GLN A 96 -8.29 0.48 6.54
CA GLN A 96 -9.37 1.42 6.85
C GLN A 96 -10.14 0.69 7.91
N SER A 97 -10.31 1.30 9.10
CA SER A 97 -11.15 0.66 10.10
C SER A 97 -12.46 0.43 9.36
N LEU A 98 -12.54 -0.74 8.77
CA LEU A 98 -13.79 -1.29 8.32
C LEU A 98 -14.59 -1.08 9.59
N LYS A 99 -15.52 -0.14 9.63
CA LYS A 99 -16.54 -0.08 10.68
C LYS A 99 -16.77 -1.52 10.94
N LYS A 100 -16.37 -2.03 12.14
CA LYS A 100 -16.33 -3.47 12.42
C LYS A 100 -17.64 -4.02 11.90
N TYR A 101 -17.63 -4.44 10.64
CA TYR A 101 -18.85 -4.87 9.96
C TYR A 101 -19.11 -6.24 10.54
N SER A 102 -20.03 -6.30 11.46
CA SER A 102 -20.44 -7.55 12.06
C SER A 102 -21.33 -8.26 11.05
N ILE A 103 -21.05 -9.52 10.79
CA ILE A 103 -21.86 -10.39 9.93
C ILE A 103 -22.39 -11.50 10.84
N GLN A 104 -23.56 -11.27 11.40
CA GLN A 104 -24.20 -12.19 12.36
C GLN A 104 -25.37 -12.95 11.72
N SER A 105 -25.86 -12.49 10.57
CA SER A 105 -26.98 -13.10 9.87
C SER A 105 -26.67 -13.37 8.40
N VAL A 106 -27.48 -14.20 7.78
CA VAL A 106 -27.41 -14.50 6.33
C VAL A 106 -27.75 -13.26 5.53
N GLU A 107 -28.70 -12.44 6.01
CA GLU A 107 -29.14 -11.22 5.36
C GLU A 107 -28.01 -10.18 5.29
N GLU A 108 -27.23 -10.05 6.36
CA GLU A 108 -26.06 -9.16 6.38
C GLU A 108 -24.97 -9.63 5.43
N ALA A 109 -24.72 -10.94 5.38
CA ALA A 109 -23.78 -11.54 4.41
C ALA A 109 -24.25 -11.31 2.98
N TYR A 110 -25.54 -11.49 2.70
CA TYR A 110 -26.15 -11.26 1.38
C TYR A 110 -26.04 -9.79 0.95
N LEU A 111 -26.35 -8.84 1.85
CA LEU A 111 -26.24 -7.41 1.54
C LEU A 111 -24.80 -7.00 1.22
N LEU A 112 -23.84 -7.55 1.95
CA LEU A 112 -22.41 -7.33 1.67
C LEU A 112 -22.03 -7.91 0.30
N ALA A 113 -22.37 -9.16 0.03
CA ALA A 113 -22.07 -9.82 -1.23
C ALA A 113 -22.74 -9.09 -2.40
N LYS A 114 -24.01 -8.73 -2.28
CA LYS A 114 -24.75 -7.97 -3.30
C LYS A 114 -24.09 -6.64 -3.61
N GLY A 115 -23.58 -5.93 -2.62
CA GLY A 115 -22.87 -4.66 -2.80
C GLY A 115 -21.54 -4.83 -3.54
N GLU A 116 -20.86 -5.98 -3.36
CA GLU A 116 -19.55 -6.24 -3.96
C GLU A 116 -19.63 -6.84 -5.37
N ILE A 117 -20.51 -7.81 -5.56
CA ILE A 117 -20.54 -8.60 -6.80
C ILE A 117 -21.86 -8.48 -7.57
N GLY A 118 -22.88 -7.86 -6.99
CA GLY A 118 -24.22 -7.80 -7.62
C GLY A 118 -24.32 -6.94 -8.88
N HIS A 119 -23.28 -6.21 -9.26
CA HIS A 119 -23.21 -5.41 -10.48
C HIS A 119 -22.49 -6.11 -11.64
N TYR A 120 -21.90 -7.29 -11.39
CA TYR A 120 -21.25 -8.06 -12.43
C TYR A 120 -22.28 -8.93 -13.19
N SER A 121 -22.05 -9.10 -14.49
CA SER A 121 -22.84 -10.01 -15.34
C SER A 121 -22.28 -11.44 -15.38
N GLN A 122 -21.12 -11.66 -14.77
CA GLN A 122 -20.43 -12.94 -14.68
C GLN A 122 -20.64 -13.56 -13.31
N GLU A 123 -20.57 -14.89 -13.24
CA GLU A 123 -20.54 -15.58 -11.94
C GLU A 123 -19.21 -15.29 -11.22
N ILE A 124 -19.30 -14.84 -9.98
CA ILE A 124 -18.16 -14.53 -9.14
C ILE A 124 -18.32 -15.30 -7.83
N LEU A 125 -17.24 -15.92 -7.38
CA LEU A 125 -17.16 -16.45 -6.03
C LEU A 125 -16.45 -15.44 -5.12
N LEU A 126 -17.18 -14.94 -4.14
CA LEU A 126 -16.67 -14.06 -3.09
C LEU A 126 -16.44 -14.87 -1.82
N VAL A 127 -15.21 -14.79 -1.27
CA VAL A 127 -14.88 -15.30 0.06
C VAL A 127 -14.94 -14.15 1.05
N ILE A 128 -15.71 -14.30 2.11
CA ILE A 128 -15.87 -13.35 3.20
C ILE A 128 -15.31 -14.00 4.46
N LEU A 129 -14.29 -13.39 5.06
CA LEU A 129 -13.57 -13.91 6.21
C LEU A 129 -13.96 -13.16 7.48
N ARG A 130 -14.23 -13.91 8.58
CA ARG A 130 -14.66 -13.35 9.85
C ARG A 130 -13.77 -13.81 11.01
N ASP A 131 -13.66 -12.95 12.02
CA ASP A 131 -13.03 -13.30 13.29
C ASP A 131 -13.98 -14.14 14.19
N VAL A 132 -13.49 -14.52 15.36
CA VAL A 132 -14.25 -15.28 16.37
C VAL A 132 -15.52 -14.56 16.85
N ARG A 133 -15.60 -13.25 16.69
CA ARG A 133 -16.76 -12.42 17.08
C ARG A 133 -17.72 -12.16 15.94
N GLY A 134 -17.44 -12.72 14.74
CA GLY A 134 -18.25 -12.49 13.55
C GLY A 134 -17.95 -11.18 12.80
N PHE A 135 -16.89 -10.46 13.18
CA PHE A 135 -16.50 -9.25 12.43
C PHE A 135 -15.74 -9.60 11.16
N LEU A 136 -16.01 -8.83 10.11
CA LEU A 136 -15.31 -8.94 8.84
C LEU A 136 -13.81 -8.65 9.03
N ILE A 137 -12.97 -9.64 8.64
CA ILE A 137 -11.50 -9.52 8.59
C ILE A 137 -11.07 -9.09 7.19
N HIS A 138 -11.57 -9.82 6.19
CA HIS A 138 -11.19 -9.68 4.80
C HIS A 138 -12.28 -10.22 3.88
N ARG A 139 -12.28 -9.76 2.64
CA ARG A 139 -13.12 -10.28 1.57
C ARG A 139 -12.32 -10.25 0.26
N GLU A 140 -12.51 -11.27 -0.56
CA GLU A 140 -11.74 -11.46 -1.79
C GLU A 140 -12.55 -12.21 -2.83
N GLN A 141 -12.50 -11.76 -4.06
CA GLN A 141 -13.05 -12.48 -5.21
C GLN A 141 -12.02 -13.54 -5.62
N VAL A 142 -12.33 -14.80 -5.37
CA VAL A 142 -11.39 -15.92 -5.59
C VAL A 142 -11.58 -16.60 -6.93
N ALA A 143 -12.71 -16.41 -7.56
CA ALA A 143 -12.95 -16.91 -8.90
C ALA A 143 -13.92 -16.01 -9.66
N VAL A 144 -13.66 -15.84 -10.96
CA VAL A 144 -14.52 -15.14 -11.90
C VAL A 144 -14.78 -16.12 -13.06
N GLY A 145 -16.02 -16.47 -13.25
CA GLY A 145 -16.44 -17.44 -14.25
C GLY A 145 -16.88 -16.80 -15.56
N THR A 146 -17.38 -17.66 -16.43
CA THR A 146 -18.17 -17.27 -17.62
C THR A 146 -19.61 -17.00 -17.20
N LEU A 147 -20.50 -16.73 -18.17
CA LEU A 147 -21.95 -16.54 -17.90
C LEU A 147 -22.66 -17.79 -17.35
N SER A 148 -22.01 -18.95 -17.30
CA SER A 148 -22.64 -20.22 -16.93
C SER A 148 -21.80 -21.15 -16.05
N GLN A 149 -20.52 -20.86 -15.78
CA GLN A 149 -19.65 -21.73 -14.98
C GLN A 149 -18.50 -20.97 -14.33
N VAL A 150 -18.23 -21.29 -13.06
CA VAL A 150 -17.02 -20.90 -12.33
C VAL A 150 -16.21 -22.15 -12.04
N LEU A 151 -14.98 -22.22 -12.56
CA LEU A 151 -14.01 -23.26 -12.17
C LEU A 151 -13.31 -22.80 -10.90
N ILE A 152 -13.50 -23.55 -9.81
CA ILE A 152 -12.97 -23.21 -8.49
C ILE A 152 -12.02 -24.32 -8.04
N HIS A 153 -10.81 -23.95 -7.70
CA HIS A 153 -9.88 -24.87 -7.03
C HIS A 153 -9.98 -24.66 -5.50
N PRO A 154 -10.16 -25.72 -4.70
CA PRO A 154 -10.27 -25.58 -3.23
C PRO A 154 -9.15 -24.75 -2.58
N ARG A 155 -7.93 -24.84 -3.13
CA ARG A 155 -6.78 -24.03 -2.65
C ARG A 155 -7.08 -22.53 -2.69
N GLU A 156 -7.70 -22.03 -3.74
CA GLU A 156 -8.00 -20.60 -3.90
C GLU A 156 -9.02 -20.13 -2.88
N VAL A 157 -9.98 -20.98 -2.55
CA VAL A 157 -10.99 -20.70 -1.52
C VAL A 157 -10.39 -20.67 -0.10
N PHE A 158 -9.53 -21.63 0.23
CA PHE A 158 -9.00 -21.77 1.59
C PHE A 158 -7.74 -20.95 1.85
N TYR A 159 -6.97 -20.61 0.82
CA TYR A 159 -5.74 -19.83 0.98
C TYR A 159 -5.94 -18.49 1.70
N PRO A 160 -6.94 -17.66 1.33
CA PRO A 160 -7.23 -16.43 2.06
C PRO A 160 -7.54 -16.67 3.53
N ALA A 161 -8.32 -17.70 3.86
CA ALA A 161 -8.69 -18.01 5.24
C ALA A 161 -7.47 -18.33 6.12
N VAL A 162 -6.53 -19.11 5.58
CA VAL A 162 -5.27 -19.44 6.26
C VAL A 162 -4.38 -18.20 6.39
N ARG A 163 -4.21 -17.45 5.30
CA ARG A 163 -3.38 -16.24 5.24
C ARG A 163 -3.80 -15.19 6.26
N TYR A 164 -5.09 -14.95 6.36
CA TYR A 164 -5.65 -13.93 7.27
C TYR A 164 -6.01 -14.48 8.64
N LYS A 165 -5.71 -15.77 8.92
CA LYS A 165 -6.01 -16.45 10.19
C LYS A 165 -7.49 -16.28 10.58
N ALA A 166 -8.38 -16.45 9.62
CA ALA A 166 -9.80 -16.30 9.81
C ALA A 166 -10.35 -17.42 10.71
N HIS A 167 -11.32 -17.09 11.56
CA HIS A 167 -12.05 -18.08 12.37
C HIS A 167 -13.11 -18.81 11.56
N SER A 168 -13.77 -18.08 10.65
CA SER A 168 -14.81 -18.61 9.79
C SER A 168 -14.85 -17.90 8.45
N MET A 169 -15.41 -18.56 7.44
CA MET A 169 -15.61 -17.98 6.12
C MET A 169 -17.04 -18.21 5.64
N ILE A 170 -17.50 -17.28 4.81
CA ILE A 170 -18.76 -17.38 4.07
C ILE A 170 -18.39 -17.34 2.59
N LEU A 171 -19.03 -18.18 1.80
CA LEU A 171 -18.94 -18.21 0.35
C LEU A 171 -20.23 -17.62 -0.23
N ALA A 172 -20.11 -16.69 -1.15
CA ALA A 172 -21.21 -16.02 -1.80
C ALA A 172 -20.97 -15.88 -3.31
#